data_edd95b42a0e723d8d160945048284b1d
#
_entry.id   edd95b42a0e723d8d160945048284b1d
#
_cell.length_a   1.000
_cell.length_b   1.000
_cell.length_c   1.000
_cell.angle_alpha   90.00
_cell.angle_beta   90.00
_cell.angle_gamma   90.00
#
_symmetry.space_group_name_H-M   'P 1'
#
loop_
_entity.id
_entity.type
_entity.pdbx_description
1 polymer ?
#
loop_
_entity_poly.entity_id
_entity_poly.type
_entity_poly.pdbx_seq_one_letter_code
_entity_poly.pdbx_strand_id
1 'polypeptide(L)'
;MKKIFKAVLNTVPRPLLIRLSYVARPILAAALQGNKFTDPIDGKSFRTFLPYGYGKQRNNVLSPSTLSLERHRLLWLYLKNETDFFTAPKKVLHFAPEQAFYKVFRNLKNLEYTTTDLNSPLADVKADICNLPFANDSYDVILCNHVLEHIPDDKRAMQELYRVLKPGGFGIFQIPQDLNREVTFEDNSITDAKARAEIFGQYDHVRVYGHDYFEKLRDIGFKVSEVDYTKTIAPELVERYCLAPGEIIPICYK
;
A
#
# COMPACT_ATOMS: atom_id res chain seq x y z
N MET A 1 3.54 19.84 -21.32
CA MET A 1 2.76 18.64 -20.96
C MET A 1 2.74 18.31 -19.47
N LYS A 2 3.88 18.22 -18.73
CA LYS A 2 3.91 17.88 -17.29
C LYS A 2 3.10 18.83 -16.38
N LYS A 3 3.13 20.15 -16.63
CA LYS A 3 2.38 21.15 -15.84
C LYS A 3 0.86 21.02 -16.02
N ILE A 4 0.40 20.78 -17.25
CA ILE A 4 -1.03 20.59 -17.57
C ILE A 4 -1.55 19.30 -16.92
N PHE A 5 -0.79 18.20 -17.01
CA PHE A 5 -1.14 16.94 -16.38
C PHE A 5 -1.25 17.05 -14.85
N LYS A 6 -0.29 17.76 -14.22
CA LYS A 6 -0.34 18.02 -12.77
C LYS A 6 -1.53 18.91 -12.38
N ALA A 7 -1.86 19.91 -13.18
CA ALA A 7 -3.04 20.76 -12.96
C ALA A 7 -4.34 19.95 -13.07
N VAL A 8 -4.47 19.07 -14.06
CA VAL A 8 -5.64 18.18 -14.21
C VAL A 8 -5.79 17.25 -13.01
N LEU A 9 -4.69 16.63 -12.54
CA LEU A 9 -4.72 15.76 -11.36
C LEU A 9 -5.14 16.48 -10.07
N ASN A 10 -4.82 17.76 -9.95
CA ASN A 10 -5.14 18.56 -8.76
C ASN A 10 -6.55 19.18 -8.80
N THR A 11 -7.15 19.34 -10.00
CA THR A 11 -8.47 19.99 -10.16
C THR A 11 -9.62 19.02 -10.36
N VAL A 12 -9.34 17.82 -10.86
CA VAL A 12 -10.38 16.81 -11.12
C VAL A 12 -10.68 16.02 -9.85
N PRO A 13 -11.96 15.89 -9.43
CA PRO A 13 -12.34 15.12 -8.26
C PRO A 13 -11.84 13.66 -8.32
N ARG A 14 -11.31 13.16 -7.22
CA ARG A 14 -10.74 11.79 -7.11
C ARG A 14 -11.66 10.68 -7.68
N PRO A 15 -12.99 10.68 -7.43
CA PRO A 15 -13.89 9.67 -8.04
C PRO A 15 -13.87 9.69 -9.57
N LEU A 16 -13.78 10.88 -10.18
CA LEU A 16 -13.73 11.00 -11.64
C LEU A 16 -12.38 10.54 -12.20
N LEU A 17 -11.27 10.85 -11.51
CA LEU A 17 -9.94 10.34 -11.87
C LEU A 17 -9.90 8.79 -11.83
N ILE A 18 -10.52 8.19 -10.82
CA ILE A 18 -10.66 6.73 -10.72
C ILE A 18 -11.44 6.18 -11.92
N ARG A 19 -12.58 6.77 -12.28
CA ARG A 19 -13.38 6.36 -13.46
C ARG A 19 -12.58 6.50 -14.75
N LEU A 20 -11.93 7.62 -14.97
CA LEU A 20 -11.09 7.87 -16.14
C LEU A 20 -9.92 6.86 -16.22
N SER A 21 -9.33 6.49 -15.09
CA SER A 21 -8.29 5.48 -15.07
C SER A 21 -8.78 4.12 -15.59
N TYR A 22 -9.99 3.72 -15.29
CA TYR A 22 -10.57 2.46 -15.80
C TYR A 22 -10.76 2.46 -17.33
N VAL A 23 -11.02 3.61 -17.92
CA VAL A 23 -11.12 3.77 -19.39
C VAL A 23 -9.72 3.84 -20.03
N ALA A 24 -8.79 4.53 -19.39
CA ALA A 24 -7.43 4.70 -19.91
C ALA A 24 -6.59 3.40 -19.85
N ARG A 25 -6.78 2.56 -18.83
CA ARG A 25 -6.01 1.32 -18.64
C ARG A 25 -5.97 0.39 -19.86
N PRO A 26 -7.09 -0.04 -20.47
CA PRO A 26 -7.04 -0.96 -21.61
C PRO A 26 -6.33 -0.34 -22.82
N ILE A 27 -6.45 0.96 -23.03
CA ILE A 27 -5.76 1.68 -24.12
C ILE A 27 -4.25 1.70 -23.85
N LEU A 28 -3.84 2.05 -22.64
CA LEU A 28 -2.44 2.06 -22.24
C LEU A 28 -1.83 0.65 -22.30
N ALA A 29 -2.56 -0.34 -21.83
CA ALA A 29 -2.12 -1.74 -21.85
C ALA A 29 -1.92 -2.22 -23.30
N ALA A 30 -2.83 -1.94 -24.21
CA ALA A 30 -2.69 -2.30 -25.61
C ALA A 30 -1.51 -1.54 -26.27
N ALA A 31 -1.40 -0.23 -26.04
CA ALA A 31 -0.35 0.58 -26.64
C ALA A 31 1.07 0.22 -26.16
N LEU A 32 1.21 -0.29 -24.91
CA LEU A 32 2.49 -0.64 -24.30
C LEU A 32 2.77 -2.15 -24.26
N GLN A 33 1.93 -2.97 -24.90
CA GLN A 33 2.09 -4.42 -24.95
C GLN A 33 3.50 -4.80 -25.42
N GLY A 34 4.06 -5.86 -24.83
CA GLY A 34 5.38 -6.38 -25.11
C GLY A 34 5.69 -7.55 -24.18
N ASN A 35 6.95 -7.95 -24.07
CA ASN A 35 7.38 -9.13 -23.31
C ASN A 35 8.51 -8.87 -22.31
N LYS A 36 8.91 -7.59 -22.13
CA LYS A 36 10.06 -7.25 -21.28
C LYS A 36 9.73 -7.28 -19.81
N PHE A 37 8.63 -6.61 -19.40
CA PHE A 37 8.18 -6.51 -18.01
C PHE A 37 6.81 -7.14 -17.86
N THR A 38 6.56 -7.80 -16.73
CA THR A 38 5.30 -8.49 -16.45
C THR A 38 4.70 -7.98 -15.14
N ASP A 39 3.40 -7.68 -15.16
CA ASP A 39 2.67 -7.44 -13.92
C ASP A 39 2.16 -8.78 -13.36
N PRO A 40 2.64 -9.21 -12.18
CA PRO A 40 2.25 -10.50 -11.62
C PRO A 40 0.80 -10.53 -11.13
N ILE A 41 0.12 -9.38 -10.99
CA ILE A 41 -1.26 -9.29 -10.52
C ILE A 41 -2.24 -9.79 -11.59
N ASP A 42 -2.03 -9.42 -12.85
CA ASP A 42 -2.90 -9.84 -13.97
C ASP A 42 -2.20 -10.68 -15.04
N GLY A 43 -0.89 -10.94 -14.87
CA GLY A 43 -0.06 -11.74 -15.78
C GLY A 43 0.29 -11.07 -17.11
N LYS A 44 -0.11 -9.81 -17.34
CA LYS A 44 0.15 -9.13 -18.60
C LYS A 44 1.56 -8.60 -18.69
N SER A 45 2.11 -8.62 -19.92
CA SER A 45 3.47 -8.20 -20.19
C SER A 45 3.51 -6.98 -21.10
N PHE A 46 4.53 -6.12 -20.86
CA PHE A 46 4.68 -4.81 -21.48
C PHE A 46 6.13 -4.58 -21.92
N ARG A 47 6.34 -3.74 -22.95
CA ARG A 47 7.67 -3.27 -23.34
C ARG A 47 8.27 -2.29 -22.33
N THR A 48 7.42 -1.57 -21.58
CA THR A 48 7.80 -0.62 -20.53
C THR A 48 6.63 -0.44 -19.58
N PHE A 49 6.92 -0.17 -18.29
CA PHE A 49 5.94 0.38 -17.37
C PHE A 49 6.02 1.91 -17.40
N LEU A 50 4.96 2.56 -16.91
CA LEU A 50 4.89 4.01 -16.85
C LEU A 50 5.80 4.55 -15.75
N PRO A 51 6.37 5.76 -15.91
CA PRO A 51 7.10 6.41 -14.85
C PRO A 51 6.16 6.91 -13.75
N TYR A 52 6.62 6.85 -12.50
CA TYR A 52 5.87 7.33 -11.34
C TYR A 52 6.82 7.86 -10.26
N GLY A 53 6.34 8.78 -9.40
CA GLY A 53 7.01 9.26 -8.20
C GLY A 53 6.62 10.68 -7.83
N TYR A 54 6.48 10.92 -6.53
CA TYR A 54 6.39 12.24 -5.94
C TYR A 54 7.81 12.82 -5.83
N GLY A 55 8.03 14.05 -6.27
CA GLY A 55 9.34 14.67 -6.26
C GLY A 55 10.33 14.06 -7.27
N LYS A 56 10.89 12.89 -7.00
CA LYS A 56 11.80 12.16 -7.89
C LYS A 56 11.03 11.11 -8.70
N GLN A 57 10.96 11.32 -10.02
CA GLN A 57 10.32 10.38 -10.94
C GLN A 57 11.23 9.16 -11.18
N ARG A 58 10.68 7.95 -11.03
CA ARG A 58 11.33 6.68 -11.35
C ARG A 58 10.70 6.09 -12.62
N ASN A 59 11.51 5.41 -13.43
CA ASN A 59 11.05 4.74 -14.64
C ASN A 59 10.59 3.31 -14.33
N ASN A 60 9.71 2.76 -15.16
CA ASN A 60 9.21 1.38 -15.06
C ASN A 60 8.54 1.05 -13.70
N VAL A 61 7.79 1.99 -13.13
CA VAL A 61 7.19 1.85 -11.80
C VAL A 61 5.72 1.46 -11.87
N LEU A 62 4.92 2.17 -12.67
CA LEU A 62 3.47 2.05 -12.69
C LEU A 62 3.03 1.12 -13.83
N SER A 63 2.40 0.00 -13.48
CA SER A 63 1.85 -0.94 -14.46
C SER A 63 0.75 -0.30 -15.33
N PRO A 64 0.81 -0.45 -16.66
CA PRO A 64 -0.22 0.10 -17.55
C PRO A 64 -1.62 -0.52 -17.37
N SER A 65 -1.69 -1.77 -16.91
CA SER A 65 -2.97 -2.51 -16.81
C SER A 65 -3.63 -2.40 -15.43
N THR A 66 -2.87 -2.60 -14.36
CA THR A 66 -3.41 -2.63 -13.00
C THR A 66 -3.23 -1.32 -12.26
N LEU A 67 -2.32 -0.45 -12.71
CA LEU A 67 -1.77 0.71 -11.99
C LEU A 67 -1.05 0.31 -10.69
N SER A 68 -0.53 -0.92 -10.63
CA SER A 68 0.31 -1.36 -9.52
C SER A 68 1.66 -0.65 -9.53
N LEU A 69 2.15 -0.35 -8.33
CA LEU A 69 3.52 0.08 -8.06
C LEU A 69 4.37 -1.13 -7.64
N GLU A 70 5.68 -0.92 -7.47
CA GLU A 70 6.64 -1.96 -7.06
C GLU A 70 6.16 -2.70 -5.80
N ARG A 71 5.81 -1.93 -4.75
CA ARG A 71 5.34 -2.46 -3.47
C ARG A 71 4.05 -3.30 -3.61
N HIS A 72 3.14 -2.91 -4.50
CA HIS A 72 1.91 -3.68 -4.73
C HIS A 72 2.22 -5.04 -5.36
N ARG A 73 3.13 -5.08 -6.33
CA ARG A 73 3.54 -6.33 -6.97
C ARG A 73 4.29 -7.24 -6.00
N LEU A 74 5.16 -6.64 -5.16
CA LEU A 74 5.88 -7.36 -4.11
C LEU A 74 4.91 -7.97 -3.09
N LEU A 75 3.97 -7.18 -2.59
CA LEU A 75 2.93 -7.63 -1.66
C LEU A 75 2.05 -8.74 -2.27
N TRP A 76 1.66 -8.58 -3.53
CA TRP A 76 0.90 -9.61 -4.25
C TRP A 76 1.64 -10.95 -4.31
N LEU A 77 2.93 -10.92 -4.67
CA LEU A 77 3.76 -12.13 -4.74
C LEU A 77 3.92 -12.78 -3.37
N TYR A 78 4.14 -11.97 -2.33
CA TYR A 78 4.22 -12.46 -0.95
C TYR A 78 2.91 -13.14 -0.53
N LEU A 79 1.77 -12.48 -0.67
CA LEU A 79 0.47 -13.04 -0.31
C LEU A 79 0.17 -14.34 -1.07
N LYS A 80 0.57 -14.42 -2.34
CA LYS A 80 0.33 -15.57 -3.21
C LYS A 80 1.20 -16.78 -2.87
N ASN A 81 2.46 -16.55 -2.55
CA ASN A 81 3.45 -17.62 -2.45
C ASN A 81 3.70 -18.05 -1.00
N GLU A 82 3.57 -17.12 -0.04
CA GLU A 82 3.97 -17.34 1.35
C GLU A 82 2.77 -17.45 2.31
N THR A 83 1.54 -17.24 1.81
CA THR A 83 0.34 -17.31 2.65
C THR A 83 -0.78 -18.09 1.98
N ASP A 84 -1.80 -18.41 2.77
CA ASP A 84 -3.04 -19.04 2.30
C ASP A 84 -4.12 -18.00 1.90
N PHE A 85 -3.74 -16.72 1.69
CA PHE A 85 -4.65 -15.61 1.42
C PHE A 85 -5.62 -15.87 0.26
N PHE A 86 -5.14 -16.50 -0.81
CA PHE A 86 -5.93 -16.76 -2.01
C PHE A 86 -6.70 -18.09 -1.99
N THR A 87 -6.45 -18.95 -1.01
CA THR A 87 -6.97 -20.32 -0.99
C THR A 87 -7.88 -20.64 0.19
N ALA A 88 -7.58 -20.09 1.37
CA ALA A 88 -8.38 -20.31 2.57
C ALA A 88 -9.46 -19.24 2.75
N PRO A 89 -10.60 -19.54 3.36
CA PRO A 89 -11.57 -18.54 3.78
C PRO A 89 -10.96 -17.54 4.76
N LYS A 90 -11.05 -16.23 4.47
CA LYS A 90 -10.50 -15.16 5.30
C LYS A 90 -11.46 -13.98 5.40
N LYS A 91 -11.58 -13.39 6.60
CA LYS A 91 -12.11 -12.05 6.80
C LYS A 91 -10.97 -11.04 6.67
N VAL A 92 -11.06 -10.16 5.70
CA VAL A 92 -10.00 -9.21 5.37
C VAL A 92 -10.49 -7.78 5.57
N LEU A 93 -9.73 -6.99 6.32
CA LEU A 93 -9.91 -5.54 6.44
C LEU A 93 -8.80 -4.83 5.67
N HIS A 94 -9.17 -3.98 4.73
CA HIS A 94 -8.23 -3.26 3.88
C HIS A 94 -8.42 -1.75 4.02
N PHE A 95 -7.44 -1.08 4.61
CA PHE A 95 -7.41 0.37 4.77
C PHE A 95 -6.95 1.07 3.49
N ALA A 96 -7.55 2.22 3.17
CA ALA A 96 -7.20 3.03 2.01
C ALA A 96 -7.00 2.20 0.72
N PRO A 97 -7.99 1.36 0.32
CA PRO A 97 -7.79 0.27 -0.61
C PRO A 97 -7.18 0.73 -1.94
N GLU A 98 -6.05 0.10 -2.29
CA GLU A 98 -5.34 0.40 -3.51
C GLU A 98 -6.09 -0.13 -4.73
N GLN A 99 -6.16 0.68 -5.79
CA GLN A 99 -6.86 0.31 -7.03
C GLN A 99 -6.32 -0.96 -7.68
N ALA A 100 -5.05 -1.29 -7.46
CA ALA A 100 -4.41 -2.49 -7.97
C ALA A 100 -5.04 -3.77 -7.41
N PHE A 101 -5.49 -3.75 -6.16
CA PHE A 101 -6.04 -4.88 -5.43
C PHE A 101 -7.56 -4.88 -5.33
N TYR A 102 -8.17 -3.68 -5.20
CA TYR A 102 -9.57 -3.52 -4.84
C TYR A 102 -10.54 -4.44 -5.60
N LYS A 103 -10.49 -4.41 -6.95
CA LYS A 103 -11.38 -5.24 -7.76
C LYS A 103 -11.03 -6.72 -7.71
N VAL A 104 -9.75 -7.04 -7.62
CA VAL A 104 -9.29 -8.44 -7.59
C VAL A 104 -9.74 -9.08 -6.29
N PHE A 105 -9.43 -8.47 -5.13
CA PHE A 105 -9.78 -9.02 -3.83
C PHE A 105 -11.30 -9.10 -3.61
N ARG A 106 -12.04 -8.10 -4.08
CA ARG A 106 -13.51 -8.12 -4.01
C ARG A 106 -14.17 -9.26 -4.78
N ASN A 107 -13.51 -9.77 -5.81
CA ASN A 107 -14.02 -10.87 -6.63
C ASN A 107 -13.58 -12.26 -6.14
N LEU A 108 -12.70 -12.34 -5.14
CA LEU A 108 -12.27 -13.62 -4.56
C LEU A 108 -13.38 -14.18 -3.67
N LYS A 109 -13.84 -15.39 -3.99
CA LYS A 109 -14.97 -16.04 -3.30
C LYS A 109 -14.59 -16.54 -1.89
N ASN A 110 -13.32 -16.72 -1.61
CA ASN A 110 -12.81 -17.14 -0.31
C ASN A 110 -12.65 -15.98 0.68
N LEU A 111 -12.80 -14.71 0.23
CA LEU A 111 -12.62 -13.55 1.08
C LEU A 111 -13.96 -12.92 1.47
N GLU A 112 -14.16 -12.72 2.77
CA GLU A 112 -15.09 -11.72 3.29
C GLU A 112 -14.33 -10.39 3.36
N TYR A 113 -14.37 -9.62 2.26
CA TYR A 113 -13.51 -8.46 2.05
C TYR A 113 -14.23 -7.17 2.40
N THR A 114 -13.74 -6.48 3.43
CA THR A 114 -14.22 -5.17 3.89
C THR A 114 -13.15 -4.12 3.63
N THR A 115 -13.54 -2.99 3.07
CA THR A 115 -12.65 -1.83 2.90
C THR A 115 -13.03 -0.69 3.81
N THR A 116 -12.04 0.01 4.35
CA THR A 116 -12.25 1.16 5.24
C THR A 116 -11.30 2.30 4.94
N ASP A 117 -11.78 3.51 5.11
CA ASP A 117 -11.00 4.75 4.96
C ASP A 117 -11.84 5.91 5.51
N LEU A 118 -11.19 6.99 5.92
CA LEU A 118 -11.91 8.18 6.40
C LEU A 118 -12.69 8.88 5.29
N ASN A 119 -12.12 8.98 4.07
CA ASN A 119 -12.64 9.82 2.98
C ASN A 119 -12.71 9.11 1.61
N SER A 120 -12.13 7.92 1.45
CA SER A 120 -12.09 7.23 0.16
C SER A 120 -13.48 6.85 -0.35
N PRO A 121 -13.80 7.08 -1.64
CA PRO A 121 -15.04 6.60 -2.24
C PRO A 121 -15.04 5.08 -2.48
N LEU A 122 -13.92 4.39 -2.25
CA LEU A 122 -13.78 2.94 -2.36
C LEU A 122 -14.02 2.23 -1.03
N ALA A 123 -14.18 2.98 0.08
CA ALA A 123 -14.44 2.40 1.39
C ALA A 123 -15.89 1.94 1.54
N ASP A 124 -16.07 0.71 2.01
CA ASP A 124 -17.38 0.17 2.41
C ASP A 124 -17.82 0.81 3.74
N VAL A 125 -16.86 1.01 4.64
CA VAL A 125 -17.09 1.63 5.95
C VAL A 125 -16.19 2.86 6.06
N LYS A 126 -16.80 4.02 6.31
CA LYS A 126 -16.05 5.22 6.65
C LYS A 126 -15.74 5.20 8.14
N ALA A 127 -14.46 5.13 8.49
CA ALA A 127 -14.02 5.08 9.87
C ALA A 127 -12.67 5.79 10.08
N ASP A 128 -12.51 6.32 11.29
CA ASP A 128 -11.22 6.77 11.79
C ASP A 128 -10.45 5.53 12.29
N ILE A 129 -9.21 5.36 11.83
CA ILE A 129 -8.34 4.26 12.23
C ILE A 129 -8.06 4.26 13.74
N CYS A 130 -8.14 5.42 14.40
CA CYS A 130 -7.97 5.55 15.84
C CYS A 130 -9.22 5.13 16.66
N ASN A 131 -10.36 4.89 15.99
CA ASN A 131 -11.62 4.47 16.63
C ASN A 131 -12.47 3.62 15.68
N LEU A 132 -12.07 2.36 15.48
CA LEU A 132 -12.70 1.47 14.52
C LEU A 132 -14.05 0.93 15.01
N PRO A 133 -15.11 0.97 14.19
CA PRO A 133 -16.44 0.47 14.54
C PRO A 133 -16.55 -1.06 14.40
N PHE A 134 -15.46 -1.78 14.58
CA PHE A 134 -15.40 -3.23 14.48
C PHE A 134 -15.17 -3.86 15.84
N ALA A 135 -15.73 -5.05 16.06
CA ALA A 135 -15.51 -5.79 17.28
C ALA A 135 -14.06 -6.28 17.42
N ASN A 136 -13.64 -6.61 18.64
CA ASN A 136 -12.34 -7.24 18.86
C ASN A 136 -12.27 -8.55 18.08
N ASP A 137 -11.06 -8.94 17.66
CA ASP A 137 -10.78 -10.24 17.06
C ASP A 137 -11.71 -10.58 15.88
N SER A 138 -11.94 -9.59 14.98
CA SER A 138 -12.92 -9.71 13.89
C SER A 138 -12.32 -10.16 12.57
N TYR A 139 -11.03 -9.86 12.32
CA TYR A 139 -10.40 -10.05 11.02
C TYR A 139 -9.23 -11.02 11.08
N ASP A 140 -9.14 -11.89 10.06
CA ASP A 140 -8.04 -12.85 9.91
C ASP A 140 -6.80 -12.16 9.29
N VAL A 141 -7.04 -11.17 8.42
CA VAL A 141 -5.99 -10.40 7.74
C VAL A 141 -6.32 -8.91 7.74
N ILE A 142 -5.33 -8.08 8.03
CA ILE A 142 -5.44 -6.61 7.90
C ILE A 142 -4.37 -6.09 6.94
N LEU A 143 -4.78 -5.32 5.94
CA LEU A 143 -3.91 -4.59 5.04
C LEU A 143 -4.04 -3.09 5.32
N CYS A 144 -2.96 -2.46 5.79
CA CYS A 144 -2.92 -1.04 6.12
C CYS A 144 -1.60 -0.44 5.60
N ASN A 145 -1.56 -0.16 4.30
CA ASN A 145 -0.35 0.24 3.62
C ASN A 145 -0.38 1.74 3.32
N HIS A 146 0.69 2.45 3.70
CA HIS A 146 0.82 3.89 3.49
C HIS A 146 -0.36 4.70 4.07
N VAL A 147 -0.65 4.42 5.34
CA VAL A 147 -1.70 5.10 6.11
C VAL A 147 -1.12 5.71 7.40
N LEU A 148 -0.30 4.97 8.14
CA LEU A 148 0.16 5.37 9.47
C LEU A 148 1.00 6.64 9.47
N GLU A 149 1.70 6.96 8.39
CA GLU A 149 2.45 8.20 8.21
C GLU A 149 1.59 9.45 8.16
N HIS A 150 0.28 9.29 7.94
CA HIS A 150 -0.70 10.38 7.91
C HIS A 150 -1.42 10.57 9.26
N ILE A 151 -1.30 9.62 10.18
CA ILE A 151 -2.12 9.58 11.41
C ILE A 151 -1.36 10.23 12.56
N PRO A 152 -1.85 11.34 13.16
CA PRO A 152 -1.16 12.00 14.27
C PRO A 152 -0.93 11.09 15.47
N ASP A 153 -1.90 10.27 15.86
CA ASP A 153 -1.78 9.27 16.94
C ASP A 153 -1.63 7.87 16.34
N ASP A 154 -0.44 7.56 15.80
CA ASP A 154 -0.13 6.27 15.20
C ASP A 154 -0.18 5.13 16.23
N LYS A 155 0.18 5.42 17.49
CA LYS A 155 0.11 4.44 18.58
C LYS A 155 -1.33 3.97 18.80
N ARG A 156 -2.28 4.91 18.84
CA ARG A 156 -3.70 4.58 18.97
C ARG A 156 -4.21 3.80 17.76
N ALA A 157 -3.81 4.19 16.55
CA ALA A 157 -4.13 3.46 15.34
C ALA A 157 -3.60 2.02 15.38
N MET A 158 -2.33 1.82 15.75
CA MET A 158 -1.74 0.48 15.89
C MET A 158 -2.45 -0.37 16.96
N GLN A 159 -2.90 0.24 18.07
CA GLN A 159 -3.70 -0.44 19.10
C GLN A 159 -5.06 -0.91 18.55
N GLU A 160 -5.73 -0.10 17.73
CA GLU A 160 -6.98 -0.48 17.08
C GLU A 160 -6.77 -1.61 16.05
N LEU A 161 -5.70 -1.54 15.25
CA LEU A 161 -5.32 -2.63 14.34
C LEU A 161 -5.10 -3.94 15.10
N TYR A 162 -4.38 -3.88 16.23
CA TYR A 162 -4.17 -5.04 17.11
C TYR A 162 -5.47 -5.57 17.70
N ARG A 163 -6.34 -4.66 18.17
CA ARG A 163 -7.62 -5.03 18.79
C ARG A 163 -8.53 -5.80 17.83
N VAL A 164 -8.64 -5.34 16.57
CA VAL A 164 -9.56 -5.94 15.60
C VAL A 164 -8.97 -7.16 14.88
N LEU A 165 -7.65 -7.36 14.93
CA LEU A 165 -6.99 -8.56 14.40
C LEU A 165 -7.24 -9.76 15.33
N LYS A 166 -7.60 -10.91 14.77
CA LYS A 166 -7.79 -12.17 15.50
C LYS A 166 -6.48 -12.74 16.03
N PRO A 167 -6.48 -13.44 17.15
CA PRO A 167 -5.38 -14.33 17.52
C PRO A 167 -5.08 -15.33 16.38
N GLY A 168 -3.80 -15.45 16.00
CA GLY A 168 -3.36 -16.26 14.85
C GLY A 168 -3.58 -15.61 13.49
N GLY A 169 -4.18 -14.41 13.42
CA GLY A 169 -4.26 -13.58 12.23
C GLY A 169 -2.97 -12.81 11.98
N PHE A 170 -2.86 -12.20 10.81
CA PHE A 170 -1.73 -11.32 10.48
C PHE A 170 -2.16 -9.99 9.86
N GLY A 171 -1.36 -8.96 10.12
CA GLY A 171 -1.47 -7.66 9.47
C GLY A 171 -0.24 -7.35 8.62
N ILE A 172 -0.41 -6.59 7.54
CA ILE A 172 0.68 -6.02 6.76
C ILE A 172 0.51 -4.51 6.79
N PHE A 173 1.51 -3.81 7.37
CA PHE A 173 1.43 -2.37 7.65
C PHE A 173 2.65 -1.67 7.03
N GLN A 174 2.70 -1.62 5.69
CA GLN A 174 3.79 -0.95 4.97
C GLN A 174 3.71 0.57 5.15
N ILE A 175 4.86 1.18 5.32
CA ILE A 175 5.06 2.64 5.42
C ILE A 175 6.28 3.06 4.58
N PRO A 176 6.37 4.32 4.14
CA PRO A 176 7.62 4.85 3.62
C PRO A 176 8.60 5.02 4.79
N GLN A 177 9.67 4.22 4.78
CA GLN A 177 10.71 4.23 5.81
C GLN A 177 11.98 4.90 5.29
N ASP A 178 12.62 5.73 6.11
CA ASP A 178 13.97 6.23 5.87
C ASP A 178 14.98 5.32 6.57
N LEU A 179 15.61 4.44 5.80
CA LEU A 179 16.59 3.47 6.31
C LEU A 179 17.91 4.10 6.81
N ASN A 180 18.11 5.40 6.61
CA ASN A 180 19.25 6.12 7.19
C ASN A 180 18.95 6.72 8.57
N ARG A 181 17.73 6.52 9.06
CA ARG A 181 17.22 7.10 10.30
C ARG A 181 16.95 6.01 11.32
N GLU A 182 17.63 6.09 12.47
CA GLU A 182 17.42 5.14 13.57
C GLU A 182 16.06 5.34 14.25
N VAL A 183 15.70 6.61 14.50
CA VAL A 183 14.48 6.98 15.24
C VAL A 183 13.53 7.75 14.33
N THR A 184 12.25 7.44 14.44
CA THR A 184 11.16 8.16 13.77
C THR A 184 11.22 9.64 14.08
N PHE A 185 11.16 10.47 13.06
CA PHE A 185 11.07 11.92 13.20
C PHE A 185 9.62 12.36 13.01
N GLU A 186 9.08 13.05 13.99
CA GLU A 186 7.77 13.69 13.95
C GLU A 186 7.82 15.08 14.59
N ASP A 187 7.07 16.02 14.04
CA ASP A 187 6.91 17.37 14.59
C ASP A 187 5.50 17.86 14.29
N ASN A 188 4.65 17.84 15.30
CA ASN A 188 3.25 18.25 15.19
C ASN A 188 3.06 19.77 15.04
N SER A 189 4.11 20.58 15.25
CA SER A 189 4.08 22.02 14.99
C SER A 189 4.10 22.37 13.51
N ILE A 190 4.56 21.44 12.66
CA ILE A 190 4.62 21.63 11.21
C ILE A 190 3.24 21.33 10.61
N THR A 191 2.47 22.39 10.35
CA THR A 191 1.09 22.29 9.82
C THR A 191 0.98 22.73 8.36
N ASP A 192 1.95 23.51 7.86
CA ASP A 192 1.98 23.97 6.47
C ASP A 192 2.25 22.83 5.50
N ALA A 193 1.40 22.68 4.47
CA ALA A 193 1.47 21.60 3.50
C ALA A 193 2.78 21.56 2.68
N LYS A 194 3.37 22.72 2.39
CA LYS A 194 4.64 22.81 1.66
C LYS A 194 5.80 22.41 2.56
N ALA A 195 5.81 22.89 3.80
CA ALA A 195 6.80 22.50 4.80
C ALA A 195 6.75 20.98 5.06
N ARG A 196 5.56 20.38 5.20
CA ARG A 196 5.39 18.93 5.30
C ARG A 196 5.98 18.18 4.10
N ALA A 197 5.69 18.66 2.88
CA ALA A 197 6.23 18.02 1.67
C ALA A 197 7.76 18.07 1.59
N GLU A 198 8.38 19.13 2.10
CA GLU A 198 9.84 19.29 2.14
C GLU A 198 10.48 18.43 3.23
N ILE A 199 9.84 18.33 4.40
CA ILE A 199 10.40 17.68 5.60
C ILE A 199 10.03 16.21 5.67
N PHE A 200 8.75 15.86 5.43
CA PHE A 200 8.22 14.50 5.54
C PHE A 200 8.05 13.78 4.19
N GLY A 201 8.37 14.47 3.07
CA GLY A 201 8.30 13.89 1.72
C GLY A 201 6.94 14.02 1.03
N GLN A 202 5.84 14.32 1.77
CA GLN A 202 4.50 14.54 1.20
C GLN A 202 3.73 15.57 2.05
N TYR A 203 2.81 16.29 1.39
CA TYR A 203 2.09 17.45 1.97
C TYR A 203 1.18 17.12 3.17
N ASP A 204 0.78 15.87 3.33
CA ASP A 204 -0.11 15.35 4.35
C ASP A 204 0.54 14.30 5.29
N HIS A 205 1.84 14.03 5.11
CA HIS A 205 2.60 13.26 6.09
C HIS A 205 2.83 14.10 7.37
N VAL A 206 2.85 13.42 8.51
CA VAL A 206 3.10 14.02 9.82
C VAL A 206 4.38 13.49 10.47
N ARG A 207 5.01 12.47 9.85
CA ARG A 207 6.27 11.86 10.30
C ARG A 207 7.05 11.22 9.17
N VAL A 208 8.32 10.91 9.47
CA VAL A 208 9.19 10.02 8.70
C VAL A 208 9.63 8.90 9.63
N TYR A 209 9.20 7.68 9.34
CA TYR A 209 9.57 6.51 10.12
C TYR A 209 11.04 6.13 9.93
N GLY A 210 11.72 5.83 11.05
CA GLY A 210 13.05 5.25 11.12
C GLY A 210 13.01 3.73 11.36
N HIS A 211 14.15 3.16 11.76
CA HIS A 211 14.27 1.74 12.12
C HIS A 211 13.41 1.35 13.32
N ASP A 212 13.13 2.28 14.23
CA ASP A 212 12.29 2.08 15.42
C ASP A 212 10.81 1.77 15.10
N TYR A 213 10.39 1.87 13.84
CA TYR A 213 9.03 1.55 13.43
C TYR A 213 8.59 0.14 13.85
N PHE A 214 9.46 -0.84 13.68
CA PHE A 214 9.15 -2.23 14.02
C PHE A 214 9.04 -2.44 15.54
N GLU A 215 9.85 -1.71 16.34
CA GLU A 215 9.72 -1.72 17.80
C GLU A 215 8.41 -1.07 18.25
N LYS A 216 7.98 0.02 17.63
CA LYS A 216 6.65 0.62 17.90
C LYS A 216 5.52 -0.40 17.73
N LEU A 217 5.58 -1.25 16.71
CA LEU A 217 4.61 -2.34 16.50
C LEU A 217 4.72 -3.44 17.57
N ARG A 218 5.96 -3.83 17.95
CA ARG A 218 6.21 -4.81 19.02
C ARG A 218 5.72 -4.32 20.36
N ASP A 219 5.88 -3.04 20.67
CA ASP A 219 5.39 -2.40 21.91
C ASP A 219 3.86 -2.43 22.05
N ILE A 220 3.13 -2.53 20.94
CA ILE A 220 1.67 -2.74 20.94
C ILE A 220 1.31 -4.18 21.31
N GLY A 221 2.21 -5.13 21.05
CA GLY A 221 1.99 -6.56 21.30
C GLY A 221 2.08 -7.44 20.04
N PHE A 222 2.35 -6.86 18.87
CA PHE A 222 2.55 -7.64 17.65
C PHE A 222 3.87 -8.42 17.70
N LYS A 223 3.85 -9.68 17.22
CA LYS A 223 5.05 -10.36 16.80
C LYS A 223 5.36 -9.94 15.36
N VAL A 224 6.45 -9.20 15.16
CA VAL A 224 6.79 -8.58 13.87
C VAL A 224 7.90 -9.36 13.17
N SER A 225 7.64 -9.76 11.92
CA SER A 225 8.64 -10.29 10.99
C SER A 225 8.93 -9.23 9.92
N GLU A 226 10.19 -8.86 9.77
CA GLU A 226 10.68 -7.89 8.79
C GLU A 226 11.17 -8.65 7.55
N VAL A 227 10.33 -8.72 6.51
CA VAL A 227 10.58 -9.59 5.37
C VAL A 227 11.10 -8.80 4.17
N ASP A 228 12.38 -8.94 3.84
CA ASP A 228 12.91 -8.54 2.53
C ASP A 228 12.62 -9.65 1.52
N TYR A 229 11.40 -9.63 0.99
CA TYR A 229 10.94 -10.70 0.11
C TYR A 229 11.67 -10.71 -1.24
N THR A 230 12.27 -9.59 -1.66
CA THR A 230 13.05 -9.55 -2.89
C THR A 230 14.27 -10.46 -2.86
N LYS A 231 14.81 -10.77 -1.67
CA LYS A 231 15.94 -11.71 -1.51
C LYS A 231 15.59 -13.18 -1.77
N THR A 232 14.31 -13.53 -1.73
CA THR A 232 13.83 -14.90 -2.01
C THR A 232 13.43 -15.10 -3.47
N ILE A 233 13.34 -14.02 -4.24
CA ILE A 233 12.93 -14.01 -5.65
C ILE A 233 14.17 -14.03 -6.53
N ALA A 234 14.16 -14.86 -7.59
CA ALA A 234 15.26 -14.88 -8.58
C ALA A 234 15.48 -13.48 -9.18
N PRO A 235 16.75 -13.02 -9.33
CA PRO A 235 17.05 -11.66 -9.78
C PRO A 235 16.38 -11.29 -11.11
N GLU A 236 16.24 -12.25 -12.04
CA GLU A 236 15.58 -12.06 -13.33
C GLU A 236 14.09 -11.74 -13.17
N LEU A 237 13.44 -12.30 -12.13
CA LEU A 237 12.04 -12.03 -11.82
C LEU A 237 11.88 -10.70 -11.06
N VAL A 238 12.85 -10.30 -10.23
CA VAL A 238 12.88 -8.98 -9.61
C VAL A 238 12.89 -7.90 -10.69
N GLU A 239 13.75 -8.05 -11.72
CA GLU A 239 13.80 -7.13 -12.86
C GLU A 239 12.51 -7.23 -13.69
N ARG A 240 12.07 -8.44 -14.03
CA ARG A 240 10.90 -8.67 -14.88
C ARG A 240 9.61 -8.11 -14.30
N TYR A 241 9.44 -8.19 -12.99
CA TYR A 241 8.27 -7.64 -12.28
C TYR A 241 8.49 -6.18 -11.85
N CYS A 242 9.63 -5.58 -12.18
CA CYS A 242 10.00 -4.22 -11.76
C CYS A 242 9.78 -4.03 -10.25
N LEU A 243 10.35 -4.92 -9.43
CA LEU A 243 10.30 -4.81 -7.97
C LEU A 243 11.39 -3.85 -7.47
N ALA A 244 11.18 -3.27 -6.28
CA ALA A 244 12.20 -2.46 -5.60
C ALA A 244 12.97 -3.35 -4.61
N PRO A 245 14.28 -3.63 -4.85
CA PRO A 245 15.09 -4.36 -3.87
C PRO A 245 15.17 -3.61 -2.54
N GLY A 246 15.14 -4.35 -1.43
CA GLY A 246 15.25 -3.79 -0.09
C GLY A 246 13.94 -3.19 0.47
N GLU A 247 12.83 -3.32 -0.24
CA GLU A 247 11.50 -3.01 0.30
C GLU A 247 11.13 -4.05 1.36
N ILE A 248 10.98 -3.62 2.61
CA ILE A 248 10.60 -4.52 3.72
C ILE A 248 9.09 -4.63 3.82
N ILE A 249 8.59 -5.85 3.91
CA ILE A 249 7.19 -6.13 4.23
C ILE A 249 7.10 -6.44 5.73
N PRO A 250 6.50 -5.57 6.56
CA PRO A 250 6.26 -5.85 7.97
C PRO A 250 5.05 -6.79 8.09
N ILE A 251 5.29 -8.02 8.54
CA ILE A 251 4.24 -8.99 8.84
C ILE A 251 4.03 -9.00 10.35
N CYS A 252 2.85 -8.58 10.79
CA CYS A 252 2.51 -8.39 12.19
C CYS A 252 1.48 -9.45 12.62
N TYR A 253 1.89 -10.39 13.46
CA TYR A 253 1.01 -11.43 14.01
C TYR A 253 0.48 -11.04 15.38
N LYS A 254 -0.78 -11.41 15.68
CA LYS A 254 -1.35 -11.35 17.02
C LYS A 254 -1.28 -12.69 17.72
#